data_69383daf42a83c1421341474a0fc9d68
#
_entry.id   69383daf42a83c1421341474a0fc9d68
#
_cell.length_a   1.000
_cell.length_b   1.000
_cell.length_c   1.000
_cell.angle_alpha   90.00
_cell.angle_beta   90.00
_cell.angle_gamma   90.00
#
_symmetry.space_group_name_H-M   'P 1'
#
loop_
_entity.id
_entity.type
_entity.pdbx_description
1 polymer ?
#
loop_
_entity_poly.entity_id
_entity_poly.type
_entity_poly.pdbx_seq_one_letter_code
_entity_poly.pdbx_strand_id
1 'polypeptide(L)'
;MVKVKARYVCQACGSVSHRWQGQCADCAEWNTLIQEAAEVSSIFAAKHNLQGGGRVIPLVGLETPAALPDRLPSGLAEFDRAIGGGIVAGSAMLVGGDPGIGKSTLLLQVAARLASEGRQVVYVSGEESAEQVRLRAVRLGLGGAPVRLAAATSVRDILTTVGNGEPPALLVVDSIQTMHSDLMEGAPGTVSQVRASAQELVRFAKEHGTAVVLVGHVTKDGAIAGPRVLEHMVDTVLSFEGERSHQYRILRAMKNRFGGTDEIGVFAMEGQGLTEVPNPSALFLTHRGEPVSGTSVFPAIEGSRPVLVEIQALVVRLATGATPRRAAVGWDSGRLAMILAVLEARCGMSFATAEVYLNVAGGYRLSDPAADLAVAAALVSALSERPVPSEAVVLGEIALSGEIRPMAHAGLRLKESAKLGFETAWVPKGVKGGEGLHVAEFTNLRGLVDQILGR
;
A
#
# COMPACT_ATOMS: atom_id res chain seq x y z
N MET A 1 12.69 -46.58 19.64
CA MET A 1 11.92 -45.35 19.85
C MET A 1 12.78 -44.15 19.47
N VAL A 2 12.54 -43.55 18.30
CA VAL A 2 13.27 -42.36 17.86
C VAL A 2 12.70 -41.18 18.66
N LYS A 3 13.51 -40.51 19.47
CA LYS A 3 13.11 -39.27 20.17
C LYS A 3 12.85 -38.19 19.13
N VAL A 4 11.59 -37.88 18.89
CA VAL A 4 11.18 -36.73 18.08
C VAL A 4 11.67 -35.48 18.81
N LYS A 5 12.59 -34.72 18.21
CA LYS A 5 13.08 -33.47 18.77
C LYS A 5 11.98 -32.42 18.61
N ALA A 6 11.59 -31.79 19.70
CA ALA A 6 10.66 -30.67 19.67
C ALA A 6 11.17 -29.56 18.74
N ARG A 7 10.29 -28.99 17.92
CA ARG A 7 10.54 -27.87 17.02
C ARG A 7 9.66 -26.71 17.45
N TYR A 8 10.24 -25.55 17.61
CA TYR A 8 9.52 -24.31 17.96
C TYR A 8 9.60 -23.34 16.80
N VAL A 9 8.47 -22.83 16.38
CA VAL A 9 8.35 -21.89 15.24
C VAL A 9 7.84 -20.55 15.75
N CYS A 10 8.56 -19.49 15.40
CA CYS A 10 8.17 -18.13 15.72
C CYS A 10 6.95 -17.73 14.90
N GLN A 11 5.85 -17.36 15.55
CA GLN A 11 4.61 -16.97 14.88
C GLN A 11 4.69 -15.57 14.23
N ALA A 12 5.72 -14.78 14.56
CA ALA A 12 5.94 -13.46 13.97
C ALA A 12 6.78 -13.52 12.67
N CYS A 13 7.92 -14.27 12.68
CA CYS A 13 8.84 -14.28 11.55
C CYS A 13 9.05 -15.65 10.88
N GLY A 14 8.48 -16.73 11.44
CA GLY A 14 8.62 -18.10 10.92
C GLY A 14 9.97 -18.77 11.21
N SER A 15 10.86 -18.13 11.98
CA SER A 15 12.13 -18.69 12.41
C SER A 15 11.94 -19.95 13.24
N VAL A 16 12.81 -20.94 13.03
CA VAL A 16 12.74 -22.24 13.68
C VAL A 16 13.82 -22.39 14.72
N SER A 17 13.42 -22.71 15.95
CA SER A 17 14.33 -23.04 17.05
C SER A 17 14.10 -24.48 17.54
N HIS A 18 15.20 -25.16 17.94
CA HIS A 18 15.12 -26.50 18.54
C HIS A 18 14.89 -26.45 20.06
N ARG A 19 14.79 -25.24 20.63
CA ARG A 19 14.51 -25.02 22.04
C ARG A 19 13.51 -23.88 22.17
N TRP A 20 12.65 -23.99 23.16
CA TRP A 20 11.79 -22.86 23.53
C TRP A 20 12.65 -21.73 24.11
N GLN A 21 12.41 -20.52 23.68
CA GLN A 21 13.04 -19.30 24.16
C GLN A 21 11.93 -18.26 24.34
N GLY A 22 12.01 -17.44 25.38
CA GLY A 22 11.02 -16.39 25.63
C GLY A 22 11.03 -15.31 24.56
N GLN A 23 12.16 -15.12 23.85
CA GLN A 23 12.35 -14.15 22.77
C GLN A 23 12.89 -14.85 21.52
N CYS A 24 12.37 -14.52 20.36
CA CYS A 24 12.87 -15.02 19.09
C CYS A 24 14.26 -14.43 18.80
N ALA A 25 15.23 -15.28 18.43
CA ALA A 25 16.58 -14.84 18.12
C ALA A 25 16.69 -14.00 16.84
N ASP A 26 15.76 -14.17 15.88
CA ASP A 26 15.83 -13.53 14.57
C ASP A 26 15.03 -12.21 14.50
N CYS A 27 13.84 -12.17 15.10
CA CYS A 27 13.00 -10.95 15.06
C CYS A 27 12.90 -10.21 16.41
N ALA A 28 13.51 -10.75 17.48
CA ALA A 28 13.49 -10.22 18.83
C ALA A 28 12.11 -10.09 19.49
N GLU A 29 11.05 -10.64 18.89
CA GLU A 29 9.70 -10.65 19.45
C GLU A 29 9.58 -11.63 20.63
N TRP A 30 8.82 -11.21 21.68
CA TRP A 30 8.63 -11.99 22.88
C TRP A 30 7.43 -12.91 22.81
N ASN A 31 7.55 -14.13 23.39
CA ASN A 31 6.49 -15.14 23.52
C ASN A 31 5.85 -15.59 22.19
N THR A 32 6.60 -15.52 21.09
CA THR A 32 6.14 -15.91 19.75
C THR A 32 6.53 -17.32 19.34
N LEU A 33 7.37 -18.01 20.11
CA LEU A 33 7.82 -19.37 19.83
C LEU A 33 6.81 -20.40 20.36
N ILE A 34 6.09 -21.05 19.42
CA ILE A 34 5.11 -22.11 19.71
C ILE A 34 5.70 -23.46 19.28
N GLN A 35 5.50 -24.48 20.10
CA GLN A 35 5.90 -25.84 19.75
C GLN A 35 4.97 -26.35 18.66
N GLU A 36 5.55 -26.69 17.53
CA GLU A 36 4.83 -27.37 16.44
C GLU A 36 5.23 -28.85 16.37
N ALA A 37 4.27 -29.69 15.94
CA ALA A 37 4.55 -31.10 15.71
C ALA A 37 5.66 -31.26 14.68
N ALA A 38 6.53 -32.24 14.86
CA ALA A 38 7.57 -32.52 13.88
C ALA A 38 6.93 -32.87 12.53
N GLU A 39 7.52 -32.34 11.46
CA GLU A 39 7.10 -32.70 10.10
C GLU A 39 6.97 -34.22 9.98
N VAL A 40 5.80 -34.70 9.62
CA VAL A 40 5.65 -36.04 9.09
C VAL A 40 6.58 -36.08 7.88
N SER A 41 7.55 -36.95 7.90
CA SER A 41 8.59 -37.06 6.86
C SER A 41 7.98 -36.86 5.49
N SER A 42 8.12 -35.61 5.00
CA SER A 42 7.65 -35.29 3.66
C SER A 42 8.33 -36.23 2.68
N ILE A 43 7.68 -36.47 1.58
CA ILE A 43 8.24 -37.23 0.41
C ILE A 43 9.65 -36.73 0.03
N PHE A 44 10.09 -35.58 0.50
CA PHE A 44 11.45 -35.03 0.38
C PHE A 44 12.47 -35.56 1.41
N ALA A 45 12.03 -36.24 2.49
CA ALA A 45 12.94 -36.93 3.43
C ALA A 45 13.17 -38.40 3.07
N ALA A 46 12.55 -38.92 2.00
CA ALA A 46 13.03 -40.10 1.37
C ALA A 46 14.47 -39.82 0.89
N LYS A 47 15.45 -40.36 1.60
CA LYS A 47 16.88 -40.35 1.31
C LYS A 47 17.11 -40.02 -0.16
N HIS A 48 17.82 -38.95 -0.45
CA HIS A 48 18.46 -38.73 -1.72
C HIS A 48 19.36 -39.93 -1.99
N ASN A 49 18.77 -41.03 -2.40
CA ASN A 49 19.44 -42.02 -3.18
C ASN A 49 19.60 -41.42 -4.57
N LEU A 50 20.72 -40.75 -4.82
CA LEU A 50 21.13 -40.26 -6.14
C LEU A 50 21.14 -41.36 -7.22
N GLN A 51 20.77 -42.60 -6.85
CA GLN A 51 20.60 -43.77 -7.74
C GLN A 51 19.19 -43.86 -8.36
N GLY A 52 18.20 -43.07 -7.88
CA GLY A 52 16.93 -42.92 -8.60
C GLY A 52 17.03 -41.69 -9.51
N GLY A 53 17.10 -41.89 -10.82
CA GLY A 53 17.36 -40.89 -11.84
C GLY A 53 16.50 -39.64 -11.68
N GLY A 54 17.12 -38.49 -11.44
CA GLY A 54 16.47 -37.21 -11.49
C GLY A 54 15.89 -36.94 -12.89
N ARG A 55 14.86 -36.08 -12.96
CA ARG A 55 14.30 -35.67 -14.25
C ARG A 55 15.23 -34.65 -14.91
N VAL A 56 15.59 -34.89 -16.18
CA VAL A 56 16.32 -33.90 -17.00
C VAL A 56 15.39 -32.73 -17.26
N ILE A 57 15.85 -31.53 -16.92
CA ILE A 57 15.15 -30.27 -17.19
C ILE A 57 15.80 -29.58 -18.39
N PRO A 58 15.01 -28.98 -19.32
CA PRO A 58 15.58 -28.23 -20.42
C PRO A 58 16.25 -26.96 -19.90
N LEU A 59 17.45 -26.65 -20.40
CA LEU A 59 18.13 -25.37 -20.17
C LEU A 59 17.80 -24.44 -21.33
N VAL A 60 17.47 -23.19 -21.01
CA VAL A 60 17.11 -22.15 -21.99
C VAL A 60 18.14 -21.04 -21.89
N GLY A 61 18.68 -20.57 -23.04
CA GLY A 61 19.62 -19.46 -23.10
C GLY A 61 18.89 -18.11 -22.87
N LEU A 62 19.62 -17.12 -22.35
CA LEU A 62 19.09 -15.75 -22.13
C LEU A 62 18.77 -15.04 -23.44
N GLU A 63 19.43 -15.38 -24.54
CA GLU A 63 19.18 -14.86 -25.88
C GLU A 63 17.88 -15.38 -26.51
N THR A 64 17.26 -16.39 -25.93
CA THR A 64 15.95 -16.87 -26.40
C THR A 64 14.92 -15.80 -26.15
N PRO A 65 14.21 -15.30 -27.18
CA PRO A 65 13.18 -14.29 -26.97
C PRO A 65 12.15 -14.76 -25.96
N ALA A 66 12.12 -14.14 -24.77
CA ALA A 66 11.07 -14.39 -23.82
C ALA A 66 9.80 -13.75 -24.37
N ALA A 67 8.76 -14.54 -24.64
CA ALA A 67 7.44 -13.99 -24.81
C ALA A 67 7.08 -13.21 -23.55
N LEU A 68 6.68 -11.95 -23.70
CA LEU A 68 6.14 -11.20 -22.59
C LEU A 68 4.96 -11.99 -22.03
N PRO A 69 4.88 -12.17 -20.70
CA PRO A 69 3.78 -12.94 -20.12
C PRO A 69 2.45 -12.25 -20.47
N ASP A 70 1.49 -13.03 -20.92
CA ASP A 70 0.14 -12.56 -21.18
C ASP A 70 -0.44 -11.92 -19.91
N ARG A 71 -0.88 -10.67 -20.04
CA ARG A 71 -1.55 -9.95 -18.98
C ARG A 71 -3.04 -9.96 -19.21
N LEU A 72 -3.77 -10.32 -18.17
CA LEU A 72 -5.22 -10.30 -18.13
C LEU A 72 -5.67 -9.00 -17.44
N PRO A 73 -6.18 -8.00 -18.18
CA PRO A 73 -6.75 -6.80 -17.56
C PRO A 73 -7.91 -7.19 -16.65
N SER A 74 -7.93 -6.63 -15.45
CA SER A 74 -8.98 -6.94 -14.46
C SER A 74 -10.30 -6.21 -14.72
N GLY A 75 -10.29 -5.25 -15.63
CA GLY A 75 -11.39 -4.31 -15.86
C GLY A 75 -11.49 -3.20 -14.80
N LEU A 76 -10.53 -3.13 -13.87
CA LEU A 76 -10.35 -2.04 -12.91
C LEU A 76 -8.99 -1.38 -13.17
N ALA A 77 -9.01 -0.18 -13.76
CA ALA A 77 -7.79 0.51 -14.20
C ALA A 77 -6.85 0.83 -13.04
N GLU A 78 -7.39 1.18 -11.86
CA GLU A 78 -6.60 1.46 -10.66
C GLU A 78 -6.00 0.18 -10.05
N PHE A 79 -6.69 -0.97 -10.17
CA PHE A 79 -6.11 -2.26 -9.80
C PHE A 79 -5.00 -2.67 -10.75
N ASP A 80 -5.27 -2.60 -12.06
CA ASP A 80 -4.31 -2.95 -13.10
C ASP A 80 -3.06 -2.07 -13.04
N ARG A 81 -3.22 -0.78 -12.75
CA ARG A 81 -2.11 0.14 -12.52
C ARG A 81 -1.21 -0.35 -11.38
N ALA A 82 -1.79 -0.65 -10.22
CA ALA A 82 -1.04 -1.07 -9.05
C ALA A 82 -0.25 -2.37 -9.27
N ILE A 83 -0.74 -3.26 -10.15
CA ILE A 83 -0.06 -4.53 -10.47
C ILE A 83 0.81 -4.46 -11.73
N GLY A 84 0.93 -3.27 -12.36
CA GLY A 84 1.77 -3.05 -13.53
C GLY A 84 1.12 -3.45 -14.86
N GLY A 85 -0.21 -3.33 -14.98
CA GLY A 85 -0.94 -3.43 -16.25
C GLY A 85 -1.74 -4.72 -16.47
N GLY A 86 -2.10 -5.44 -15.41
CA GLY A 86 -2.96 -6.62 -15.47
C GLY A 86 -2.38 -7.86 -14.79
N ILE A 87 -3.23 -8.83 -14.51
CA ILE A 87 -2.90 -10.08 -13.85
C ILE A 87 -2.09 -10.97 -14.80
N VAL A 88 -0.97 -11.50 -14.35
CA VAL A 88 -0.12 -12.39 -15.15
C VAL A 88 -0.57 -13.84 -15.00
N ALA A 89 -0.77 -14.54 -16.10
CA ALA A 89 -1.13 -15.95 -16.09
C ALA A 89 -0.05 -16.81 -15.38
N GLY A 90 -0.47 -17.77 -14.57
CA GLY A 90 0.44 -18.61 -13.79
C GLY A 90 1.15 -17.91 -12.64
N SER A 91 0.80 -16.65 -12.33
CA SER A 91 1.36 -15.92 -11.20
C SER A 91 0.62 -16.18 -9.90
N ALA A 92 1.32 -15.95 -8.80
CA ALA A 92 0.73 -15.91 -7.46
C ALA A 92 0.84 -14.52 -6.86
N MET A 93 -0.27 -14.00 -6.36
CA MET A 93 -0.39 -12.67 -5.78
C MET A 93 -0.90 -12.78 -4.34
N LEU A 94 -0.34 -12.00 -3.43
CA LEU A 94 -0.81 -11.86 -2.05
C LEU A 94 -1.40 -10.46 -1.87
N VAL A 95 -2.63 -10.38 -1.38
CA VAL A 95 -3.30 -9.11 -1.04
C VAL A 95 -3.46 -9.04 0.47
N GLY A 96 -2.66 -8.19 1.11
CA GLY A 96 -2.69 -7.91 2.54
C GLY A 96 -3.43 -6.62 2.87
N GLY A 97 -3.80 -6.46 4.13
CA GLY A 97 -4.44 -5.25 4.66
C GLY A 97 -5.30 -5.53 5.88
N ASP A 98 -5.72 -4.50 6.61
CA ASP A 98 -6.51 -4.61 7.83
C ASP A 98 -7.83 -5.38 7.62
N PRO A 99 -8.31 -6.10 8.64
CA PRO A 99 -9.65 -6.69 8.60
C PRO A 99 -10.72 -5.63 8.36
N GLY A 100 -11.61 -5.88 7.38
CA GLY A 100 -12.69 -4.95 7.03
C GLY A 100 -12.28 -3.76 6.16
N ILE A 101 -11.02 -3.67 5.67
CA ILE A 101 -10.57 -2.60 4.77
C ILE A 101 -11.22 -2.66 3.38
N GLY A 102 -11.71 -3.84 2.95
CA GLY A 102 -12.36 -4.03 1.66
C GLY A 102 -11.66 -5.01 0.70
N LYS A 103 -10.66 -5.79 1.15
CA LYS A 103 -9.93 -6.77 0.30
C LYS A 103 -10.87 -7.72 -0.44
N SER A 104 -11.75 -8.39 0.30
CA SER A 104 -12.72 -9.33 -0.27
C SER A 104 -13.72 -8.65 -1.21
N THR A 105 -14.05 -7.38 -0.98
CA THR A 105 -14.90 -6.58 -1.86
C THR A 105 -14.17 -6.30 -3.17
N LEU A 106 -12.93 -5.81 -3.12
CA LEU A 106 -12.11 -5.55 -4.30
C LEU A 106 -11.96 -6.79 -5.17
N LEU A 107 -11.57 -7.92 -4.55
CA LEU A 107 -11.32 -9.15 -5.28
C LEU A 107 -12.60 -9.80 -5.84
N LEU A 108 -13.73 -9.62 -5.16
CA LEU A 108 -15.02 -10.05 -5.71
C LEU A 108 -15.42 -9.20 -6.93
N GLN A 109 -15.14 -7.89 -6.92
CA GLN A 109 -15.37 -7.01 -8.07
C GLN A 109 -14.44 -7.38 -9.25
N VAL A 110 -13.15 -7.64 -8.99
CA VAL A 110 -12.20 -8.14 -10.02
C VAL A 110 -12.69 -9.47 -10.59
N ALA A 111 -13.05 -10.43 -9.73
CA ALA A 111 -13.54 -11.75 -10.12
C ALA A 111 -14.80 -11.64 -11.00
N ALA A 112 -15.75 -10.80 -10.60
CA ALA A 112 -17.00 -10.60 -11.33
C ALA A 112 -16.78 -9.98 -12.70
N ARG A 113 -15.90 -8.97 -12.84
CA ARG A 113 -15.58 -8.35 -14.12
C ARG A 113 -14.96 -9.34 -15.10
N LEU A 114 -13.92 -10.06 -14.65
CA LEU A 114 -13.27 -11.08 -15.47
C LEU A 114 -14.23 -12.20 -15.91
N ALA A 115 -15.09 -12.66 -14.99
CA ALA A 115 -16.10 -13.66 -15.33
C ALA A 115 -17.11 -13.14 -16.34
N SER A 116 -17.53 -11.87 -16.25
CA SER A 116 -18.44 -11.23 -17.22
C SER A 116 -17.79 -11.05 -18.60
N GLU A 117 -16.47 -11.01 -18.69
CA GLU A 117 -15.69 -11.01 -19.94
C GLU A 117 -15.48 -12.44 -20.50
N GLY A 118 -16.13 -13.44 -19.91
CA GLY A 118 -16.08 -14.83 -20.38
C GLY A 118 -14.88 -15.63 -19.85
N ARG A 119 -14.12 -15.11 -18.87
CA ARG A 119 -13.03 -15.86 -18.24
C ARG A 119 -13.57 -16.78 -17.17
N GLN A 120 -13.01 -17.99 -17.07
CA GLN A 120 -13.35 -18.88 -15.97
C GLN A 120 -12.69 -18.37 -14.68
N VAL A 121 -13.51 -18.03 -13.69
CA VAL A 121 -13.06 -17.51 -12.40
C VAL A 121 -13.67 -18.33 -11.27
N VAL A 122 -12.84 -18.72 -10.32
CA VAL A 122 -13.23 -19.42 -9.11
C VAL A 122 -12.88 -18.56 -7.90
N TYR A 123 -13.83 -18.39 -6.99
CA TYR A 123 -13.65 -17.70 -5.72
C TYR A 123 -13.92 -18.70 -4.58
N VAL A 124 -12.90 -19.00 -3.80
CA VAL A 124 -12.96 -19.90 -2.65
C VAL A 124 -12.92 -19.09 -1.38
N SER A 125 -13.94 -19.23 -0.55
CA SER A 125 -13.95 -18.64 0.79
C SER A 125 -13.73 -19.71 1.85
N GLY A 126 -12.81 -19.43 2.76
CA GLY A 126 -12.58 -20.24 3.96
C GLY A 126 -13.22 -19.66 5.23
N GLU A 127 -13.78 -18.45 5.15
CA GLU A 127 -14.37 -17.75 6.29
C GLU A 127 -15.90 -17.62 6.16
N GLU A 128 -16.38 -17.40 4.94
CA GLU A 128 -17.79 -17.18 4.67
C GLU A 128 -18.39 -18.34 3.88
N SER A 129 -19.66 -18.62 4.09
CA SER A 129 -20.39 -19.55 3.24
C SER A 129 -20.58 -18.98 1.82
N ALA A 130 -20.77 -19.85 0.83
CA ALA A 130 -21.06 -19.43 -0.54
C ALA A 130 -22.29 -18.51 -0.61
N GLU A 131 -23.27 -18.69 0.27
CA GLU A 131 -24.48 -17.86 0.35
C GLU A 131 -24.16 -16.45 0.85
N GLN A 132 -23.28 -16.31 1.86
CA GLN A 132 -22.84 -15.00 2.36
C GLN A 132 -22.07 -14.23 1.29
N VAL A 133 -21.16 -14.91 0.56
CA VAL A 133 -20.46 -14.29 -0.58
C VAL A 133 -21.45 -13.87 -1.68
N ARG A 134 -22.48 -14.70 -1.96
CA ARG A 134 -23.52 -14.37 -2.95
C ARG A 134 -24.33 -13.14 -2.53
N LEU A 135 -24.76 -13.07 -1.26
CA LEU A 135 -25.47 -11.90 -0.73
C LEU A 135 -24.65 -10.63 -0.83
N ARG A 136 -23.33 -10.73 -0.56
CA ARG A 136 -22.39 -9.62 -0.79
C ARG A 136 -22.35 -9.23 -2.26
N ALA A 137 -22.21 -10.18 -3.19
CA ALA A 137 -22.22 -9.94 -4.62
C ALA A 137 -23.50 -9.20 -5.08
N VAL A 138 -24.68 -9.63 -4.59
CA VAL A 138 -25.96 -8.95 -4.89
C VAL A 138 -25.95 -7.50 -4.39
N ARG A 139 -25.50 -7.25 -3.17
CA ARG A 139 -25.39 -5.89 -2.60
C ARG A 139 -24.46 -4.98 -3.44
N LEU A 140 -23.42 -5.56 -4.03
CA LEU A 140 -22.45 -4.86 -4.90
C LEU A 140 -22.93 -4.74 -6.36
N GLY A 141 -24.17 -5.19 -6.69
CA GLY A 141 -24.65 -5.21 -8.06
C GLY A 141 -24.00 -6.26 -8.96
N LEU A 142 -23.32 -7.24 -8.40
CA LEU A 142 -22.55 -8.27 -9.10
C LEU A 142 -23.24 -9.63 -9.17
N GLY A 143 -24.49 -9.73 -8.71
CA GLY A 143 -25.21 -11.01 -8.55
C GLY A 143 -25.45 -11.80 -9.86
N GLY A 144 -25.33 -11.14 -11.03
CA GLY A 144 -25.44 -11.79 -12.35
C GLY A 144 -24.12 -12.28 -12.95
N ALA A 145 -22.97 -12.01 -12.29
CA ALA A 145 -21.66 -12.41 -12.81
C ALA A 145 -21.45 -13.93 -12.68
N PRO A 146 -20.94 -14.63 -13.70
CA PRO A 146 -20.78 -16.09 -13.72
C PRO A 146 -19.52 -16.56 -12.94
N VAL A 147 -19.26 -15.98 -11.76
CA VAL A 147 -18.21 -16.43 -10.85
C VAL A 147 -18.61 -17.74 -10.17
N ARG A 148 -17.73 -18.73 -10.21
CA ARG A 148 -17.94 -19.98 -9.48
C ARG A 148 -17.47 -19.82 -8.04
N LEU A 149 -18.39 -20.05 -7.08
CA LEU A 149 -18.12 -19.90 -5.65
C LEU A 149 -17.98 -21.26 -4.99
N ALA A 150 -17.03 -21.40 -4.06
CA ALA A 150 -16.90 -22.53 -3.17
C ALA A 150 -16.61 -22.06 -1.75
N ALA A 151 -17.16 -22.80 -0.75
CA ALA A 151 -16.78 -22.66 0.64
C ALA A 151 -15.95 -23.89 1.02
N ALA A 152 -14.65 -23.74 1.19
CA ALA A 152 -13.71 -24.82 1.46
C ALA A 152 -12.46 -24.32 2.16
N THR A 153 -11.86 -25.18 3.01
CA THR A 153 -10.62 -24.92 3.72
C THR A 153 -9.53 -25.92 3.39
N SER A 154 -9.86 -27.08 2.80
CA SER A 154 -8.91 -28.11 2.38
C SER A 154 -8.28 -27.73 1.03
N VAL A 155 -6.98 -27.48 1.01
CA VAL A 155 -6.25 -27.17 -0.22
C VAL A 155 -6.33 -28.32 -1.22
N ARG A 156 -6.28 -29.57 -0.73
CA ARG A 156 -6.42 -30.76 -1.58
C ARG A 156 -7.76 -30.76 -2.33
N ASP A 157 -8.87 -30.49 -1.62
CA ASP A 157 -10.20 -30.52 -2.22
C ASP A 157 -10.36 -29.37 -3.22
N ILE A 158 -9.83 -28.19 -2.89
CA ILE A 158 -9.80 -27.04 -3.79
C ILE A 158 -9.06 -27.39 -5.07
N LEU A 159 -7.81 -27.86 -4.97
CA LEU A 159 -6.96 -28.18 -6.13
C LEU A 159 -7.54 -29.33 -6.97
N THR A 160 -8.14 -30.35 -6.33
CA THR A 160 -8.83 -31.43 -7.04
C THR A 160 -10.01 -30.89 -7.83
N THR A 161 -10.79 -29.97 -7.24
CA THR A 161 -11.97 -29.38 -7.88
C THR A 161 -11.60 -28.49 -9.06
N VAL A 162 -10.62 -27.59 -8.88
CA VAL A 162 -10.22 -26.63 -9.93
C VAL A 162 -9.34 -27.28 -11.02
N GLY A 163 -8.66 -28.38 -10.69
CA GLY A 163 -7.85 -29.14 -11.64
C GLY A 163 -8.65 -30.17 -12.46
N ASN A 164 -9.93 -30.41 -12.11
CA ASN A 164 -10.79 -31.31 -12.85
C ASN A 164 -11.49 -30.59 -14.01
N GLY A 165 -10.87 -30.59 -15.17
CA GLY A 165 -11.33 -29.91 -16.38
C GLY A 165 -10.38 -28.80 -16.83
N GLU A 166 -10.91 -27.79 -17.49
CA GLU A 166 -10.12 -26.62 -17.90
C GLU A 166 -9.77 -25.75 -16.67
N PRO A 167 -8.47 -25.51 -16.39
CA PRO A 167 -8.06 -24.68 -15.28
C PRO A 167 -8.62 -23.25 -15.38
N PRO A 168 -9.05 -22.63 -14.26
CA PRO A 168 -9.57 -21.28 -14.29
C PRO A 168 -8.48 -20.26 -14.63
N ALA A 169 -8.84 -19.16 -15.29
CA ALA A 169 -7.92 -18.04 -15.51
C ALA A 169 -7.51 -17.37 -14.20
N LEU A 170 -8.44 -17.32 -13.23
CA LEU A 170 -8.22 -16.75 -11.90
C LEU A 170 -8.82 -17.65 -10.81
N LEU A 171 -8.02 -17.94 -9.77
CA LEU A 171 -8.43 -18.55 -8.53
C LEU A 171 -8.18 -17.57 -7.37
N VAL A 172 -9.24 -17.13 -6.68
CA VAL A 172 -9.15 -16.32 -5.47
C VAL A 172 -9.35 -17.21 -4.25
N VAL A 173 -8.47 -17.10 -3.25
CA VAL A 173 -8.54 -17.82 -1.97
C VAL A 173 -8.62 -16.81 -0.83
N ASP A 174 -9.77 -16.73 -0.16
CA ASP A 174 -10.09 -15.75 0.87
C ASP A 174 -10.55 -16.46 2.18
N SER A 175 -9.69 -16.62 3.19
CA SER A 175 -8.32 -16.18 3.32
C SER A 175 -7.35 -17.37 3.41
N ILE A 176 -6.07 -17.13 3.14
CA ILE A 176 -5.03 -18.17 3.25
C ILE A 176 -4.86 -18.68 4.68
N GLN A 177 -5.21 -17.89 5.69
CA GLN A 177 -5.12 -18.25 7.11
C GLN A 177 -6.09 -19.36 7.51
N THR A 178 -7.20 -19.51 6.83
CA THR A 178 -8.19 -20.57 7.11
C THR A 178 -7.91 -21.87 6.37
N MET A 179 -6.98 -21.84 5.42
CA MET A 179 -6.62 -23.01 4.64
C MET A 179 -5.78 -24.01 5.43
N HIS A 180 -5.95 -25.28 5.12
CA HIS A 180 -5.11 -26.34 5.64
C HIS A 180 -4.64 -27.28 4.52
N SER A 181 -3.38 -27.70 4.67
CA SER A 181 -2.71 -28.67 3.81
C SER A 181 -2.57 -29.98 4.58
N ASP A 182 -2.90 -31.09 3.93
CA ASP A 182 -2.71 -32.44 4.50
C ASP A 182 -1.20 -32.84 4.54
N LEU A 183 -0.32 -32.04 3.94
CA LEU A 183 1.13 -32.29 3.95
C LEU A 183 1.78 -31.91 5.27
N MET A 184 1.06 -31.18 6.14
CA MET A 184 1.57 -30.70 7.41
C MET A 184 0.56 -30.97 8.52
N GLU A 185 1.04 -31.43 9.68
CA GLU A 185 0.25 -31.48 10.90
C GLU A 185 0.16 -30.08 11.54
N GLY A 186 -0.97 -29.73 12.09
CA GLY A 186 -1.18 -28.47 12.80
C GLY A 186 -2.54 -27.85 12.50
N ALA A 187 -2.97 -26.93 13.36
CA ALA A 187 -4.22 -26.21 13.17
C ALA A 187 -4.11 -25.19 12.02
N PRO A 188 -5.21 -24.94 11.28
CA PRO A 188 -5.28 -23.82 10.33
C PRO A 188 -4.84 -22.50 10.99
N GLY A 189 -4.20 -21.62 10.23
CA GLY A 189 -3.69 -20.33 10.72
C GLY A 189 -2.30 -20.39 11.36
N THR A 190 -1.74 -21.57 11.66
CA THR A 190 -0.34 -21.67 12.06
C THR A 190 0.58 -21.36 10.87
N VAL A 191 1.76 -20.84 11.17
CA VAL A 191 2.75 -20.43 10.15
C VAL A 191 3.10 -21.57 9.19
N SER A 192 3.27 -22.78 9.72
CA SER A 192 3.56 -23.98 8.92
C SER A 192 2.41 -24.36 7.98
N GLN A 193 1.17 -24.32 8.47
CA GLN A 193 -0.02 -24.59 7.66
C GLN A 193 -0.22 -23.54 6.58
N VAL A 194 -0.12 -22.27 6.91
CA VAL A 194 -0.24 -21.16 5.95
C VAL A 194 0.83 -21.27 4.87
N ARG A 195 2.08 -21.60 5.26
CA ARG A 195 3.17 -21.80 4.32
C ARG A 195 2.94 -23.00 3.39
N ALA A 196 2.55 -24.14 3.94
CA ALA A 196 2.30 -25.36 3.15
C ALA A 196 1.15 -25.15 2.17
N SER A 197 0.02 -24.59 2.64
CA SER A 197 -1.14 -24.24 1.82
C SER A 197 -0.78 -23.30 0.67
N ALA A 198 -0.04 -22.24 0.96
CA ALA A 198 0.41 -21.30 -0.06
C ALA A 198 1.37 -21.95 -1.06
N GLN A 199 2.27 -22.86 -0.61
CA GLN A 199 3.20 -23.55 -1.49
C GLN A 199 2.48 -24.44 -2.51
N GLU A 200 1.44 -25.15 -2.10
CA GLU A 200 0.62 -25.99 -3.00
C GLU A 200 -0.12 -25.13 -4.02
N LEU A 201 -0.75 -24.03 -3.58
CA LEU A 201 -1.48 -23.10 -4.44
C LEU A 201 -0.57 -22.40 -5.45
N VAL A 202 0.62 -21.95 -5.02
CA VAL A 202 1.64 -21.33 -5.90
C VAL A 202 2.17 -22.34 -6.92
N ARG A 203 2.36 -23.60 -6.52
CA ARG A 203 2.77 -24.65 -7.44
C ARG A 203 1.70 -24.90 -8.50
N PHE A 204 0.44 -25.01 -8.08
CA PHE A 204 -0.70 -25.18 -9.00
C PHE A 204 -0.77 -24.01 -10.01
N ALA A 205 -0.59 -22.77 -9.55
CA ALA A 205 -0.57 -21.60 -10.42
C ALA A 205 0.42 -21.79 -11.58
N LYS A 206 1.65 -22.15 -11.25
CA LYS A 206 2.75 -22.32 -12.23
C LYS A 206 2.58 -23.50 -13.16
N GLU A 207 2.04 -24.62 -12.65
CA GLU A 207 1.85 -25.85 -13.43
C GLU A 207 0.67 -25.72 -14.42
N HIS A 208 -0.37 -24.97 -14.08
CA HIS A 208 -1.62 -24.89 -14.85
C HIS A 208 -1.85 -23.55 -15.56
N GLY A 209 -0.95 -22.57 -15.38
CA GLY A 209 -1.15 -21.24 -15.95
C GLY A 209 -2.27 -20.42 -15.31
N THR A 210 -2.84 -20.88 -14.19
CA THR A 210 -3.87 -20.20 -13.43
C THR A 210 -3.26 -19.07 -12.61
N ALA A 211 -3.79 -17.86 -12.69
CA ALA A 211 -3.44 -16.81 -11.74
C ALA A 211 -4.08 -17.10 -10.38
N VAL A 212 -3.29 -17.06 -9.31
CA VAL A 212 -3.78 -17.32 -7.95
C VAL A 212 -3.64 -16.06 -7.11
N VAL A 213 -4.75 -15.61 -6.49
CA VAL A 213 -4.77 -14.50 -5.54
C VAL A 213 -5.07 -15.03 -4.15
N LEU A 214 -4.13 -14.83 -3.24
CA LEU A 214 -4.24 -15.19 -1.83
C LEU A 214 -4.60 -13.93 -1.03
N VAL A 215 -5.68 -14.00 -0.24
CA VAL A 215 -6.02 -12.92 0.70
C VAL A 215 -5.35 -13.20 2.03
N GLY A 216 -4.66 -12.18 2.57
CA GLY A 216 -4.03 -12.22 3.88
C GLY A 216 -4.50 -11.09 4.79
N HIS A 217 -4.43 -11.30 6.11
CA HIS A 217 -4.65 -10.24 7.09
C HIS A 217 -3.30 -9.69 7.57
N VAL A 218 -3.25 -8.43 7.97
CA VAL A 218 -2.08 -7.81 8.61
C VAL A 218 -2.16 -7.97 10.14
N THR A 219 -1.00 -8.01 10.80
CA THR A 219 -0.90 -7.89 12.26
C THR A 219 -1.13 -6.44 12.69
N LYS A 220 -1.34 -6.22 14.00
CA LYS A 220 -1.50 -4.87 14.59
C LYS A 220 -0.33 -3.93 14.30
N ASP A 221 0.83 -4.45 13.97
CA ASP A 221 2.05 -3.68 13.65
C ASP A 221 2.18 -3.36 12.16
N GLY A 222 1.11 -3.58 11.36
CA GLY A 222 1.10 -3.29 9.93
C GLY A 222 1.88 -4.29 9.05
N ALA A 223 2.44 -5.35 9.64
CA ALA A 223 3.00 -6.46 8.90
C ALA A 223 1.89 -7.41 8.44
N ILE A 224 2.01 -8.00 7.24
CA ILE A 224 1.04 -9.00 6.78
C ILE A 224 0.98 -10.15 7.79
N ALA A 225 -0.21 -10.41 8.34
CA ALA A 225 -0.44 -11.48 9.30
C ALA A 225 -0.33 -12.83 8.60
N GLY A 226 0.65 -13.54 9.00
CA GLY A 226 1.20 -14.68 8.34
C GLY A 226 2.60 -14.28 7.90
N PRO A 227 3.56 -15.19 8.05
CA PRO A 227 4.96 -14.79 8.11
C PRO A 227 5.35 -14.06 6.84
N ARG A 228 6.28 -13.14 6.95
CA ARG A 228 7.10 -12.58 5.84
C ARG A 228 7.54 -13.66 4.83
N VAL A 229 7.43 -14.92 5.23
CA VAL A 229 7.63 -16.11 4.41
C VAL A 229 6.73 -16.14 3.18
N LEU A 230 5.45 -15.71 3.26
CA LEU A 230 4.55 -15.68 2.10
C LEU A 230 4.99 -14.65 1.05
N GLU A 231 5.53 -13.52 1.50
CA GLU A 231 6.04 -12.48 0.59
C GLU A 231 7.14 -13.00 -0.33
N HIS A 232 7.97 -13.92 0.16
CA HIS A 232 9.05 -14.53 -0.64
C HIS A 232 8.53 -15.60 -1.61
N MET A 233 7.39 -16.23 -1.32
CA MET A 233 6.83 -17.33 -2.10
C MET A 233 6.02 -16.86 -3.31
N VAL A 234 5.40 -15.68 -3.22
CA VAL A 234 4.54 -15.12 -4.27
C VAL A 234 5.31 -14.18 -5.20
N ASP A 235 4.75 -13.91 -6.36
CA ASP A 235 5.36 -13.06 -7.38
C ASP A 235 5.02 -11.57 -7.15
N THR A 236 3.82 -11.28 -6.65
CA THR A 236 3.34 -9.94 -6.35
C THR A 236 2.76 -9.89 -4.93
N VAL A 237 3.08 -8.83 -4.18
CA VAL A 237 2.53 -8.53 -2.86
C VAL A 237 1.89 -7.16 -2.91
N LEU A 238 0.62 -7.09 -2.59
CA LEU A 238 -0.16 -5.87 -2.53
C LEU A 238 -0.56 -5.58 -1.08
N SER A 239 -0.39 -4.33 -0.66
CA SER A 239 -0.94 -3.79 0.58
C SER A 239 -2.17 -2.95 0.26
N PHE A 240 -3.29 -3.24 0.91
CA PHE A 240 -4.52 -2.46 0.80
C PHE A 240 -4.69 -1.67 2.09
N GLU A 241 -4.49 -0.36 1.98
CA GLU A 241 -4.32 0.58 3.09
C GLU A 241 -5.48 1.59 3.15
N GLY A 242 -5.72 2.16 4.31
CA GLY A 242 -6.69 3.23 4.53
C GLY A 242 -7.28 3.18 5.94
N GLU A 243 -7.71 4.30 6.45
CA GLU A 243 -8.41 4.37 7.74
C GLU A 243 -9.91 4.13 7.55
N ARG A 244 -10.55 3.46 8.52
CA ARG A 244 -11.99 3.16 8.47
C ARG A 244 -12.87 4.42 8.47
N SER A 245 -12.35 5.50 9.03
CA SER A 245 -12.99 6.82 9.07
C SER A 245 -12.93 7.57 7.74
N HIS A 246 -12.03 7.17 6.83
CA HIS A 246 -11.88 7.82 5.53
C HIS A 246 -12.54 7.00 4.43
N GLN A 247 -13.08 7.68 3.43
CA GLN A 247 -13.74 7.03 2.29
C GLN A 247 -12.75 6.34 1.33
N TYR A 248 -11.46 6.69 1.41
CA TYR A 248 -10.47 6.27 0.42
C TYR A 248 -9.62 5.10 0.88
N ARG A 249 -9.23 4.28 -0.11
CA ARG A 249 -8.36 3.12 0.06
C ARG A 249 -7.26 3.18 -0.99
N ILE A 250 -6.04 2.88 -0.59
CA ILE A 250 -4.87 2.87 -1.46
C ILE A 250 -4.41 1.43 -1.61
N LEU A 251 -4.28 0.96 -2.84
CA LEU A 251 -3.68 -0.31 -3.19
C LEU A 251 -2.24 -0.06 -3.63
N ARG A 252 -1.28 -0.61 -2.91
CA ARG A 252 0.15 -0.43 -3.16
C ARG A 252 0.84 -1.75 -3.42
N ALA A 253 1.69 -1.81 -4.45
CA ALA A 253 2.58 -2.95 -4.66
C ALA A 253 3.80 -2.83 -3.72
N MET A 254 3.93 -3.78 -2.79
CA MET A 254 5.12 -3.92 -1.94
C MET A 254 6.21 -4.75 -2.62
N LYS A 255 5.81 -5.63 -3.53
CA LYS A 255 6.67 -6.47 -4.35
C LYS A 255 5.96 -6.76 -5.67
N ASN A 256 6.68 -6.67 -6.78
CA ASN A 256 6.14 -7.05 -8.09
C ASN A 256 7.27 -7.55 -8.99
N ARG A 257 7.24 -8.84 -9.36
CA ARG A 257 8.23 -9.44 -10.28
C ARG A 257 7.95 -9.10 -11.74
N PHE A 258 6.77 -8.58 -12.05
CA PHE A 258 6.31 -8.32 -13.41
C PHE A 258 6.22 -6.82 -13.74
N GLY A 259 6.58 -5.95 -12.80
CA GLY A 259 6.52 -4.49 -12.99
C GLY A 259 7.16 -3.74 -11.84
N GLY A 260 7.04 -2.41 -11.87
CA GLY A 260 7.45 -1.54 -10.78
C GLY A 260 6.59 -1.72 -9.52
N THR A 261 7.09 -1.23 -8.40
CA THR A 261 6.36 -1.16 -7.12
C THR A 261 5.99 0.28 -6.75
N ASP A 262 6.26 1.20 -7.64
CA ASP A 262 6.07 2.64 -7.48
C ASP A 262 4.70 3.14 -7.94
N GLU A 263 3.85 2.25 -8.50
CA GLU A 263 2.48 2.60 -8.87
C GLU A 263 1.50 2.28 -7.73
N ILE A 264 0.47 3.13 -7.60
CA ILE A 264 -0.64 2.92 -6.68
C ILE A 264 -1.98 2.93 -7.39
N GLY A 265 -2.95 2.21 -6.83
CA GLY A 265 -4.36 2.32 -7.19
C GLY A 265 -5.15 3.00 -6.06
N VAL A 266 -6.05 3.90 -6.42
CA VAL A 266 -6.87 4.62 -5.44
C VAL A 266 -8.34 4.32 -5.64
N PHE A 267 -9.02 3.96 -4.55
CA PHE A 267 -10.42 3.58 -4.55
C PHE A 267 -11.19 4.39 -3.49
N ALA A 268 -12.43 4.72 -3.77
CA ALA A 268 -13.39 5.21 -2.80
C ALA A 268 -14.28 4.06 -2.32
N MET A 269 -14.54 3.97 -1.01
CA MET A 269 -15.49 3.00 -0.46
C MET A 269 -16.88 3.63 -0.43
N GLU A 270 -17.78 3.11 -1.24
CA GLU A 270 -19.15 3.57 -1.36
C GLU A 270 -20.17 2.48 -0.98
N GLY A 271 -21.44 2.81 -0.94
CA GLY A 271 -22.50 1.84 -0.60
C GLY A 271 -22.56 0.65 -1.56
N GLN A 272 -22.15 0.84 -2.80
CA GLN A 272 -22.11 -0.19 -3.85
C GLN A 272 -20.74 -0.85 -4.02
N GLY A 273 -19.80 -0.63 -3.08
CA GLY A 273 -18.46 -1.22 -3.12
C GLY A 273 -17.35 -0.22 -3.32
N LEU A 274 -16.29 -0.67 -3.97
CA LEU A 274 -15.10 0.13 -4.27
C LEU A 274 -15.23 0.75 -5.67
N THR A 275 -15.17 2.07 -5.72
CA THR A 275 -15.18 2.86 -6.95
C THR A 275 -13.77 3.38 -7.22
N GLU A 276 -13.32 3.30 -8.46
CA GLU A 276 -12.00 3.80 -8.86
C GLU A 276 -11.94 5.33 -8.77
N VAL A 277 -10.81 5.85 -8.33
CA VAL A 277 -10.55 7.29 -8.25
C VAL A 277 -9.43 7.66 -9.22
N PRO A 278 -9.78 8.01 -10.47
CA PRO A 278 -8.78 8.36 -11.48
C PRO A 278 -7.97 9.62 -11.14
N ASN A 279 -8.56 10.54 -10.38
CA ASN A 279 -7.91 11.75 -9.92
C ASN A 279 -7.94 11.84 -8.38
N PRO A 280 -6.95 11.24 -7.68
CA PRO A 280 -6.89 11.29 -6.23
C PRO A 280 -6.71 12.70 -5.67
N SER A 281 -6.10 13.62 -6.41
CA SER A 281 -5.89 14.99 -5.95
C SER A 281 -7.21 15.71 -5.64
N ALA A 282 -8.28 15.38 -6.37
CA ALA A 282 -9.61 15.95 -6.11
C ALA A 282 -10.15 15.63 -4.70
N LEU A 283 -9.59 14.62 -4.04
CA LEU A 283 -10.00 14.16 -2.71
C LEU A 283 -9.34 14.96 -1.58
N PHE A 284 -8.16 15.50 -1.85
CA PHE A 284 -7.29 16.15 -0.87
C PHE A 284 -7.25 17.67 -1.04
N LEU A 285 -7.99 18.18 -2.03
CA LEU A 285 -8.13 19.62 -2.29
C LEU A 285 -9.54 20.06 -1.89
N THR A 286 -9.61 21.07 -1.04
CA THR A 286 -10.86 21.78 -0.77
C THR A 286 -11.35 22.46 -2.05
N HIS A 287 -12.65 22.63 -2.22
CA HIS A 287 -13.16 23.38 -3.37
C HIS A 287 -12.47 24.75 -3.45
N ARG A 288 -11.90 25.06 -4.61
CA ARG A 288 -11.24 26.33 -4.89
C ARG A 288 -12.28 27.45 -4.85
N GLY A 289 -12.45 28.00 -3.68
CA GLY A 289 -13.23 29.19 -3.42
C GLY A 289 -12.33 30.40 -3.20
N GLU A 290 -12.77 31.33 -2.35
CA GLU A 290 -11.94 32.44 -1.91
C GLU A 290 -10.69 31.95 -1.18
N PRO A 291 -9.51 32.56 -1.41
CA PRO A 291 -8.28 32.18 -0.72
C PRO A 291 -8.42 32.30 0.79
N VAL A 292 -8.13 31.22 1.50
CA VAL A 292 -8.20 31.14 2.97
C VAL A 292 -6.81 31.21 3.57
N SER A 293 -6.61 32.07 4.57
CA SER A 293 -5.33 32.09 5.28
C SER A 293 -5.07 30.77 6.02
N GLY A 294 -3.81 30.34 6.02
CA GLY A 294 -3.41 29.09 6.67
C GLY A 294 -3.48 27.85 5.77
N THR A 295 -3.77 28.00 4.48
CA THR A 295 -3.77 26.88 3.54
C THR A 295 -2.66 27.01 2.51
N SER A 296 -2.12 25.87 2.07
CA SER A 296 -1.19 25.76 0.93
C SER A 296 -1.35 24.40 0.27
N VAL A 297 -1.02 24.30 -1.01
CA VAL A 297 -1.09 23.04 -1.75
C VAL A 297 0.30 22.53 -2.08
N PHE A 298 0.55 21.27 -1.75
CA PHE A 298 1.80 20.55 -2.03
C PHE A 298 1.55 19.41 -3.03
N PRO A 299 2.30 19.35 -4.13
CA PRO A 299 2.28 18.22 -5.04
C PRO A 299 3.19 17.09 -4.50
N ALA A 300 2.62 16.19 -3.70
CA ALA A 300 3.27 14.99 -3.20
C ALA A 300 3.52 13.97 -4.32
N ILE A 301 4.42 13.03 -4.08
CA ILE A 301 4.62 11.85 -4.93
C ILE A 301 4.30 10.60 -4.12
N GLU A 302 3.36 9.82 -4.61
CA GLU A 302 3.06 8.49 -4.11
C GLU A 302 3.51 7.46 -5.15
N GLY A 303 4.66 6.84 -4.88
CA GLY A 303 5.31 6.01 -5.86
C GLY A 303 5.78 6.82 -7.07
N SER A 304 5.22 6.59 -8.23
CA SER A 304 5.45 7.39 -9.44
C SER A 304 4.34 8.42 -9.70
N ARG A 305 3.26 8.41 -8.92
CA ARG A 305 2.06 9.23 -9.15
C ARG A 305 2.10 10.52 -8.34
N PRO A 306 2.02 11.69 -8.99
CA PRO A 306 1.80 12.93 -8.27
C PRO A 306 0.37 12.98 -7.69
N VAL A 307 0.27 13.42 -6.44
CA VAL A 307 -1.00 13.63 -5.72
C VAL A 307 -0.94 14.98 -5.05
N LEU A 308 -1.82 15.90 -5.39
CA LEU A 308 -1.86 17.21 -4.76
C LEU A 308 -2.60 17.11 -3.43
N VAL A 309 -1.96 17.63 -2.39
CA VAL A 309 -2.45 17.55 -1.01
C VAL A 309 -2.51 18.95 -0.42
N GLU A 310 -3.63 19.29 0.22
CA GLU A 310 -3.77 20.54 0.94
C GLU A 310 -3.20 20.41 2.35
N ILE A 311 -2.37 21.37 2.72
CA ILE A 311 -1.80 21.55 4.06
C ILE A 311 -2.51 22.71 4.72
N GLN A 312 -3.05 22.49 5.91
CA GLN A 312 -3.82 23.45 6.68
C GLN A 312 -3.11 23.75 7.98
N ALA A 313 -2.89 25.02 8.28
CA ALA A 313 -2.34 25.50 9.53
C ALA A 313 -3.32 26.45 10.23
N LEU A 314 -3.47 26.29 11.53
CA LEU A 314 -4.19 27.22 12.40
C LEU A 314 -3.22 27.72 13.48
N VAL A 315 -3.13 29.04 13.61
CA VAL A 315 -2.29 29.71 14.61
C VAL A 315 -3.16 30.56 15.51
N VAL A 316 -3.19 30.22 16.80
CA VAL A 316 -4.01 30.93 17.79
C VAL A 316 -3.10 31.62 18.79
N ARG A 317 -3.13 32.95 18.84
CA ARG A 317 -2.36 33.74 19.82
C ARG A 317 -2.92 33.55 21.21
N LEU A 318 -2.04 33.27 22.16
CA LEU A 318 -2.39 33.06 23.55
C LEU A 318 -2.17 34.30 24.39
N ALA A 319 -2.92 34.40 25.49
CA ALA A 319 -2.64 35.39 26.52
C ALA A 319 -1.28 35.07 27.19
N THR A 320 -0.66 36.10 27.73
CA THR A 320 0.67 36.01 28.39
C THR A 320 0.64 35.01 29.52
N GLY A 321 1.62 34.07 29.51
CA GLY A 321 1.82 33.07 30.56
C GLY A 321 1.22 31.66 30.28
N ALA A 322 0.49 31.48 29.18
CA ALA A 322 0.01 30.15 28.78
C ALA A 322 1.11 29.37 28.06
N THR A 323 1.14 28.04 28.24
CA THR A 323 2.05 27.15 27.52
C THR A 323 1.47 26.83 26.14
N PRO A 324 2.13 27.18 25.03
CA PRO A 324 1.62 26.92 23.69
C PRO A 324 1.53 25.42 23.38
N ARG A 325 0.39 25.00 22.84
CA ARG A 325 0.19 23.64 22.31
C ARG A 325 0.62 23.57 20.84
N ARG A 326 1.27 22.47 20.49
CA ARG A 326 1.63 22.17 19.10
C ARG A 326 1.12 20.78 18.74
N ALA A 327 0.31 20.69 17.71
CA ALA A 327 -0.27 19.43 17.25
C ALA A 327 -0.14 19.33 15.73
N ALA A 328 0.22 18.15 15.24
CA ALA A 328 0.27 17.84 13.83
C ALA A 328 -0.50 16.54 13.53
N VAL A 329 -1.32 16.58 12.50
CA VAL A 329 -2.04 15.43 11.96
C VAL A 329 -1.57 15.21 10.53
N GLY A 330 -1.14 13.99 10.20
CA GLY A 330 -0.60 13.66 8.88
C GLY A 330 0.82 14.16 8.60
N TRP A 331 1.48 14.80 9.58
CA TRP A 331 2.85 15.33 9.48
C TRP A 331 3.67 15.03 10.74
N ASP A 332 4.99 14.90 10.60
CA ASP A 332 5.88 14.64 11.73
C ASP A 332 5.99 15.85 12.66
N SER A 333 5.77 15.64 13.95
CA SER A 333 5.78 16.72 14.96
C SER A 333 7.19 17.29 15.21
N GLY A 334 8.23 16.47 15.09
CA GLY A 334 9.62 16.93 15.22
C GLY A 334 10.00 17.83 14.04
N ARG A 335 9.54 17.48 12.83
CA ARG A 335 9.75 18.32 11.64
C ARG A 335 8.98 19.63 11.72
N LEU A 336 7.75 19.62 12.24
CA LEU A 336 7.02 20.85 12.53
C LEU A 336 7.79 21.77 13.49
N ALA A 337 8.32 21.21 14.59
CA ALA A 337 9.10 21.98 15.55
C ALA A 337 10.37 22.59 14.92
N MET A 338 11.02 21.87 14.02
CA MET A 338 12.18 22.34 13.27
C MET A 338 11.82 23.52 12.34
N ILE A 339 10.73 23.42 11.56
CA ILE A 339 10.28 24.48 10.67
C ILE A 339 9.93 25.74 11.47
N LEU A 340 9.23 25.62 12.60
CA LEU A 340 8.91 26.75 13.48
C LEU A 340 10.18 27.44 14.00
N ALA A 341 11.19 26.66 14.41
CA ALA A 341 12.48 27.20 14.87
C ALA A 341 13.24 27.96 13.75
N VAL A 342 13.22 27.42 12.51
CA VAL A 342 13.84 28.10 11.36
C VAL A 342 13.11 29.40 11.00
N LEU A 343 11.78 29.40 10.99
CA LEU A 343 10.95 30.59 10.76
C LEU A 343 11.24 31.68 11.81
N GLU A 344 11.38 31.31 13.07
CA GLU A 344 11.70 32.25 14.15
C GLU A 344 13.14 32.76 14.01
N ALA A 345 14.13 31.87 13.91
CA ALA A 345 15.55 32.26 13.93
C ALA A 345 16.01 32.97 12.64
N ARG A 346 15.45 32.64 11.48
CA ARG A 346 15.93 33.16 10.18
C ARG A 346 15.01 34.22 9.58
N CYS A 347 13.72 34.18 9.91
CA CYS A 347 12.73 35.12 9.33
C CYS A 347 12.13 36.05 10.35
N GLY A 348 12.37 35.87 11.66
CA GLY A 348 11.80 36.72 12.72
C GLY A 348 10.31 36.47 12.94
N MET A 349 9.78 35.32 12.47
CA MET A 349 8.37 34.95 12.64
C MET A 349 8.19 34.17 13.95
N SER A 350 7.74 34.86 15.03
CA SER A 350 7.64 34.22 16.34
C SER A 350 6.32 33.49 16.55
N PHE A 351 6.42 32.23 16.94
CA PHE A 351 5.32 31.35 17.37
C PHE A 351 5.38 31.09 18.90
N ALA A 352 6.23 31.81 19.64
CA ALA A 352 6.49 31.52 21.06
C ALA A 352 5.25 31.66 21.95
N THR A 353 4.30 32.55 21.58
CA THR A 353 3.06 32.81 22.31
C THR A 353 1.81 32.37 21.54
N ALA A 354 1.97 31.39 20.60
CA ALA A 354 0.86 30.91 19.79
C ALA A 354 0.73 29.42 19.83
N GLU A 355 -0.48 28.90 19.94
CA GLU A 355 -0.78 27.51 19.63
C GLU A 355 -0.71 27.29 18.13
N VAL A 356 -0.20 26.14 17.74
CA VAL A 356 -0.04 25.75 16.34
C VAL A 356 -0.69 24.40 16.11
N TYR A 357 -1.62 24.35 15.19
CA TYR A 357 -2.26 23.14 14.71
C TYR A 357 -1.98 22.99 13.22
N LEU A 358 -1.44 21.85 12.82
CA LEU A 358 -1.16 21.50 11.43
C LEU A 358 -1.96 20.25 11.06
N ASN A 359 -2.64 20.30 9.92
CA ASN A 359 -3.40 19.18 9.41
C ASN A 359 -3.10 18.97 7.92
N VAL A 360 -2.85 17.72 7.53
CA VAL A 360 -2.79 17.31 6.12
C VAL A 360 -4.18 16.80 5.74
N ALA A 361 -4.79 17.40 4.72
CA ALA A 361 -6.16 17.09 4.33
C ALA A 361 -6.37 15.62 3.97
N GLY A 362 -7.59 15.13 4.22
CA GLY A 362 -8.00 13.76 3.87
C GLY A 362 -7.30 12.65 4.67
N GLY A 363 -6.62 12.96 5.80
CA GLY A 363 -5.92 11.98 6.62
C GLY A 363 -4.66 11.40 5.95
N TYR A 364 -4.18 12.07 4.91
CA TYR A 364 -2.96 11.66 4.21
C TYR A 364 -1.74 11.81 5.12
N ARG A 365 -0.87 10.81 5.14
CA ARG A 365 0.40 10.86 5.87
C ARG A 365 1.52 11.30 4.94
N LEU A 366 2.00 12.50 5.15
CA LEU A 366 3.02 13.15 4.34
C LEU A 366 4.38 13.04 5.05
N SER A 367 5.32 12.35 4.43
CA SER A 367 6.69 12.16 4.94
C SER A 367 7.77 12.77 4.05
N ASP A 368 7.36 13.39 2.92
CA ASP A 368 8.26 13.97 1.93
C ASP A 368 8.84 15.31 2.40
N PRO A 369 10.17 15.44 2.57
CA PRO A 369 10.83 16.69 2.92
C PRO A 369 10.51 17.87 1.99
N ALA A 370 10.18 17.60 0.75
CA ALA A 370 9.79 18.64 -0.22
C ALA A 370 8.55 19.43 0.18
N ALA A 371 7.77 18.96 1.16
CA ALA A 371 6.60 19.64 1.69
C ALA A 371 6.93 20.74 2.73
N ASP A 372 8.16 20.83 3.20
CA ASP A 372 8.57 21.82 4.22
C ASP A 372 8.18 23.23 3.83
N LEU A 373 8.40 23.60 2.56
CA LEU A 373 8.09 24.95 2.08
C LEU A 373 6.60 25.22 2.09
N ALA A 374 5.78 24.22 1.76
CA ALA A 374 4.32 24.34 1.82
C ALA A 374 3.82 24.43 3.27
N VAL A 375 4.40 23.64 4.18
CA VAL A 375 4.12 23.75 5.62
C VAL A 375 4.48 25.13 6.14
N ALA A 376 5.66 25.66 5.79
CA ALA A 376 6.09 27.00 6.17
C ALA A 376 5.16 28.08 5.59
N ALA A 377 4.75 27.93 4.32
CA ALA A 377 3.82 28.86 3.67
C ALA A 377 2.45 28.90 4.40
N ALA A 378 1.90 27.72 4.74
CA ALA A 378 0.66 27.64 5.51
C ALA A 378 0.78 28.29 6.89
N LEU A 379 1.89 28.04 7.61
CA LEU A 379 2.15 28.62 8.94
C LEU A 379 2.29 30.16 8.89
N VAL A 380 3.05 30.69 7.92
CA VAL A 380 3.23 32.13 7.73
C VAL A 380 1.91 32.78 7.33
N SER A 381 1.18 32.15 6.42
CA SER A 381 -0.16 32.56 6.00
C SER A 381 -1.14 32.66 7.19
N ALA A 382 -1.18 31.62 8.04
CA ALA A 382 -2.03 31.59 9.23
C ALA A 382 -1.66 32.68 10.26
N LEU A 383 -0.35 32.88 10.52
CA LEU A 383 0.13 33.83 11.49
C LEU A 383 -0.09 35.31 11.05
N SER A 384 0.02 35.56 9.74
CA SER A 384 -0.10 36.89 9.13
C SER A 384 -1.52 37.21 8.63
N GLU A 385 -2.44 36.24 8.64
CA GLU A 385 -3.79 36.34 8.06
C GLU A 385 -3.78 36.68 6.55
N ARG A 386 -2.69 36.35 5.85
CA ARG A 386 -2.55 36.59 4.42
C ARG A 386 -2.56 35.27 3.67
N PRO A 387 -3.55 35.03 2.80
CA PRO A 387 -3.67 33.77 2.10
C PRO A 387 -2.53 33.57 1.08
N VAL A 388 -2.11 32.32 0.90
CA VAL A 388 -1.36 31.89 -0.28
C VAL A 388 -2.36 31.84 -1.44
N PRO A 389 -1.96 32.24 -2.67
CA PRO A 389 -2.85 32.16 -3.82
C PRO A 389 -3.40 30.73 -4.02
N SER A 390 -4.71 30.60 -4.25
CA SER A 390 -5.40 29.31 -4.39
C SER A 390 -4.94 28.53 -5.62
N GLU A 391 -4.41 29.20 -6.62
CA GLU A 391 -3.85 28.67 -7.85
C GLU A 391 -2.34 28.35 -7.74
N ALA A 392 -1.74 28.51 -6.54
CA ALA A 392 -0.33 28.22 -6.32
C ALA A 392 -0.09 26.85 -5.71
N VAL A 393 0.92 26.14 -6.22
CA VAL A 393 1.53 24.97 -5.55
C VAL A 393 2.88 25.39 -4.96
N VAL A 394 3.20 24.82 -3.80
CA VAL A 394 4.41 25.18 -3.04
C VAL A 394 5.21 23.92 -2.75
N LEU A 395 6.50 23.90 -3.10
CA LEU A 395 7.36 22.74 -2.90
C LEU A 395 8.83 23.12 -2.71
N GLY A 396 9.51 22.48 -1.76
CA GLY A 396 10.92 22.70 -1.44
C GLY A 396 11.28 22.19 -0.05
N GLU A 397 12.47 21.65 0.12
CA GLU A 397 13.02 21.26 1.41
C GLU A 397 13.67 22.45 2.10
N ILE A 398 13.46 22.64 3.40
CA ILE A 398 14.03 23.72 4.20
C ILE A 398 15.21 23.19 5.01
N ALA A 399 16.40 23.74 4.77
CA ALA A 399 17.57 23.51 5.61
C ALA A 399 17.54 24.35 6.90
N LEU A 400 18.25 23.93 7.95
CA LEU A 400 18.39 24.70 9.19
C LEU A 400 19.05 26.07 9.02
N SER A 401 19.78 26.25 7.93
CA SER A 401 20.33 27.56 7.52
C SER A 401 19.25 28.54 7.03
N GLY A 402 18.04 28.03 6.69
CA GLY A 402 16.99 28.78 6.02
C GLY A 402 17.07 28.74 4.49
N GLU A 403 18.05 28.03 3.92
CA GLU A 403 18.12 27.77 2.49
C GLU A 403 17.01 26.81 2.04
N ILE A 404 16.51 27.00 0.83
CA ILE A 404 15.54 26.12 0.20
C ILE A 404 16.27 25.22 -0.81
N ARG A 405 16.14 23.91 -0.64
CA ARG A 405 16.83 22.91 -1.44
C ARG A 405 15.95 22.34 -2.53
N PRO A 406 16.52 22.01 -3.69
CA PRO A 406 15.82 21.27 -4.73
C PRO A 406 15.36 19.89 -4.24
N MET A 407 14.30 19.38 -4.82
CA MET A 407 13.72 18.09 -4.51
C MET A 407 13.71 17.15 -5.73
N ALA A 408 13.52 15.85 -5.49
CA ALA A 408 13.36 14.88 -6.54
C ALA A 408 12.01 15.05 -7.28
N HIS A 409 11.99 14.65 -8.55
CA HIS A 409 10.78 14.60 -9.39
C HIS A 409 10.05 15.93 -9.58
N ALA A 410 10.73 17.08 -9.48
CA ALA A 410 10.12 18.39 -9.59
C ALA A 410 9.30 18.56 -10.88
N GLY A 411 9.85 18.17 -12.04
CA GLY A 411 9.14 18.26 -13.31
C GLY A 411 7.84 17.46 -13.36
N LEU A 412 7.82 16.26 -12.75
CA LEU A 412 6.61 15.43 -12.69
C LEU A 412 5.53 16.08 -11.81
N ARG A 413 5.92 16.63 -10.65
CA ARG A 413 5.05 17.35 -9.71
C ARG A 413 4.42 18.57 -10.38
N LEU A 414 5.23 19.38 -11.06
CA LEU A 414 4.79 20.60 -11.73
C LEU A 414 3.89 20.30 -12.94
N LYS A 415 4.22 19.28 -13.73
CA LYS A 415 3.38 18.85 -14.85
C LYS A 415 1.97 18.45 -14.42
N GLU A 416 1.85 17.68 -13.33
CA GLU A 416 0.54 17.29 -12.81
C GLU A 416 -0.20 18.50 -12.20
N SER A 417 0.51 19.41 -11.55
CA SER A 417 -0.08 20.66 -11.04
C SER A 417 -0.68 21.50 -12.17
N ALA A 418 0.04 21.68 -13.27
CA ALA A 418 -0.48 22.39 -14.45
C ALA A 418 -1.72 21.70 -15.05
N LYS A 419 -1.68 20.36 -15.19
CA LYS A 419 -2.81 19.55 -15.68
C LYS A 419 -4.06 19.69 -14.83
N LEU A 420 -3.88 19.86 -13.50
CA LEU A 420 -4.98 20.07 -12.57
C LEU A 420 -5.42 21.55 -12.43
N GLY A 421 -4.88 22.41 -13.32
CA GLY A 421 -5.30 23.81 -13.46
C GLY A 421 -4.73 24.74 -12.40
N PHE A 422 -3.56 24.41 -11.81
CA PHE A 422 -2.78 25.40 -11.07
C PHE A 422 -2.04 26.29 -12.07
N GLU A 423 -1.81 27.55 -11.69
CA GLU A 423 -1.22 28.55 -12.56
C GLU A 423 0.17 28.99 -12.09
N THR A 424 0.44 28.85 -10.79
CA THR A 424 1.69 29.30 -10.17
C THR A 424 2.39 28.18 -9.41
N ALA A 425 3.71 28.15 -9.44
CA ALA A 425 4.54 27.27 -8.64
C ALA A 425 5.61 28.05 -7.86
N TRP A 426 5.64 27.86 -6.54
CA TRP A 426 6.66 28.40 -5.65
C TRP A 426 7.69 27.30 -5.37
N VAL A 427 8.89 27.48 -5.89
CA VAL A 427 9.91 26.43 -5.95
C VAL A 427 11.30 26.90 -5.54
N PRO A 428 12.25 26.03 -5.21
CA PRO A 428 13.66 26.38 -5.06
C PRO A 428 14.23 26.88 -6.38
N LYS A 429 15.24 27.75 -6.28
CA LYS A 429 15.98 28.25 -7.44
C LYS A 429 16.57 27.12 -8.28
N GLY A 430 16.43 27.23 -9.60
CA GLY A 430 17.01 26.30 -10.58
C GLY A 430 16.20 25.03 -10.80
N VAL A 431 14.98 24.95 -10.33
CA VAL A 431 14.05 23.85 -10.64
C VAL A 431 13.66 23.93 -12.11
N LYS A 432 13.87 22.82 -12.84
CA LYS A 432 13.48 22.68 -14.25
C LYS A 432 12.11 22.04 -14.36
N GLY A 433 11.32 22.43 -15.35
CA GLY A 433 9.95 21.96 -15.59
C GLY A 433 8.94 23.03 -15.18
N GLY A 434 7.66 22.74 -15.38
CA GLY A 434 6.58 23.69 -15.10
C GLY A 434 6.10 24.42 -16.34
N GLU A 435 6.21 23.78 -17.51
CA GLU A 435 5.54 24.26 -18.73
C GLU A 435 4.05 24.47 -18.42
N GLY A 436 3.56 25.67 -18.68
CA GLY A 436 2.18 26.08 -18.36
C GLY A 436 1.99 26.66 -16.95
N LEU A 437 3.04 26.80 -16.12
CA LEU A 437 3.01 27.43 -14.81
C LEU A 437 3.88 28.69 -14.78
N HIS A 438 3.42 29.72 -14.05
CA HIS A 438 4.26 30.82 -13.64
C HIS A 438 5.13 30.39 -12.45
N VAL A 439 6.43 30.26 -12.67
CA VAL A 439 7.38 29.74 -11.66
C VAL A 439 8.00 30.90 -10.87
N ALA A 440 7.74 30.97 -9.58
CA ALA A 440 8.40 31.86 -8.64
C ALA A 440 9.50 31.08 -7.90
N GLU A 441 10.76 31.50 -8.08
CA GLU A 441 11.91 30.83 -7.50
C GLU A 441 12.39 31.48 -6.21
N PHE A 442 12.71 30.67 -5.20
CA PHE A 442 13.23 31.09 -3.91
C PHE A 442 14.55 30.43 -3.59
N THR A 443 15.51 31.22 -3.07
CA THR A 443 16.81 30.72 -2.58
C THR A 443 16.80 30.43 -1.09
N ASN A 444 15.94 31.14 -0.35
CA ASN A 444 15.84 31.06 1.11
C ASN A 444 14.42 31.31 1.59
N LEU A 445 14.16 30.88 2.82
CA LEU A 445 12.84 30.98 3.45
C LEU A 445 12.36 32.42 3.67
N ARG A 446 13.30 33.38 3.86
CA ARG A 446 12.93 34.81 4.02
C ARG A 446 12.24 35.34 2.76
N GLY A 447 12.73 35.00 1.57
CA GLY A 447 12.09 35.40 0.31
C GLY A 447 10.64 34.90 0.19
N LEU A 448 10.36 33.68 0.63
CA LEU A 448 8.98 33.17 0.69
C LEU A 448 8.11 33.97 1.68
N VAL A 449 8.67 34.26 2.86
CA VAL A 449 7.97 35.05 3.89
C VAL A 449 7.65 36.46 3.37
N ASP A 450 8.63 37.11 2.72
CA ASP A 450 8.46 38.44 2.14
C ASP A 450 7.38 38.45 1.03
N GLN A 451 7.35 37.39 0.20
CA GLN A 451 6.32 37.19 -0.83
C GLN A 451 4.92 37.11 -0.23
N ILE A 452 4.73 36.33 0.85
CA ILE A 452 3.43 36.21 1.52
C ILE A 452 3.06 37.53 2.20
N LEU A 453 4.02 38.22 2.82
CA LEU A 453 3.82 39.50 3.49
C LEU A 453 3.66 40.71 2.53
N GLY A 454 3.92 40.50 1.23
CA GLY A 454 3.88 41.56 0.21
C GLY A 454 4.94 42.65 0.43
N ARG A 455 6.18 42.20 0.77
CA ARG A 455 7.34 43.07 1.03
C ARG A 455 8.36 42.96 -0.07
#